data_37b4619e8ce891462dd17bb00c3e7b6b
#
_entry.id   37b4619e8ce891462dd17bb00c3e7b6b
#
_cell.length_a   1.000
_cell.length_b   1.000
_cell.length_c   1.000
_cell.angle_alpha   90.00
_cell.angle_beta   90.00
_cell.angle_gamma   90.00
#
_symmetry.space_group_name_H-M   'P 1'
#
loop_
_entity.id
_entity.type
_entity.pdbx_description
1 polymer ?
#
loop_
_entity_poly.entity_id
_entity_poly.type
_entity_poly.pdbx_seq_one_letter_code
_entity_poly.pdbx_strand_id
1 'polypeptide(L)'
;MADTNKLGKRVSKYREQLGLTQEQLAVNSGLELVFVQDVENGLVYPPISSIIKFSRALGQRVGTFMDDQFQPDPIIVEANDRIEETASSRGAKGHYHYFPLGKGKTDRHMEPLFIRIEEDDVKEISSHEGEEFIIVVSGKVLMRYGKEEKVLTVGDSVYYNSVVPHFIGAVDGPAEIYAVLYVPI
;
A
#
# COMPACT_ATOMS: atom_id res chain seq x y z
N MET A 1 24.41 -5.02 4.63
CA MET A 1 24.04 -6.29 3.99
C MET A 1 22.58 -6.53 4.30
N ALA A 2 21.75 -6.78 3.29
CA ALA A 2 20.35 -7.16 3.54
C ALA A 2 20.33 -8.44 4.38
N ASP A 3 19.50 -8.48 5.41
CA ASP A 3 19.39 -9.65 6.29
C ASP A 3 18.62 -10.76 5.55
N THR A 4 19.37 -11.62 4.85
CA THR A 4 18.83 -12.77 4.10
C THR A 4 17.90 -13.63 4.95
N ASN A 5 18.14 -13.70 6.24
CA ASN A 5 17.38 -14.49 7.18
C ASN A 5 15.96 -13.94 7.42
N LYS A 6 15.76 -12.60 7.38
CA LYS A 6 14.42 -12.01 7.59
C LYS A 6 13.45 -12.32 6.46
N LEU A 7 13.90 -12.21 5.20
CA LEU A 7 13.07 -12.52 4.04
C LEU A 7 12.69 -14.01 4.02
N GLY A 8 13.67 -14.89 4.19
CA GLY A 8 13.44 -16.34 4.23
C GLY A 8 12.43 -16.76 5.32
N LYS A 9 12.56 -16.20 6.52
CA LYS A 9 11.59 -16.43 7.62
C LYS A 9 10.18 -15.96 7.29
N ARG A 10 10.03 -14.86 6.52
CA ARG A 10 8.72 -14.40 6.08
C ARG A 10 8.12 -15.36 5.05
N VAL A 11 8.92 -15.81 4.09
CA VAL A 11 8.47 -16.81 3.10
C VAL A 11 7.99 -18.08 3.82
N SER A 12 8.81 -18.65 4.70
CA SER A 12 8.47 -19.82 5.50
C SER A 12 7.18 -19.61 6.31
N LYS A 13 7.07 -18.48 7.03
CA LYS A 13 5.89 -18.14 7.84
C LYS A 13 4.60 -18.15 7.00
N TYR A 14 4.57 -17.45 5.86
CA TYR A 14 3.38 -17.39 5.04
C TYR A 14 3.07 -18.73 4.34
N ARG A 15 4.09 -19.48 3.96
CA ARG A 15 3.92 -20.86 3.46
C ARG A 15 3.23 -21.74 4.51
N GLU A 16 3.71 -21.72 5.76
CA GLU A 16 3.15 -22.50 6.86
C GLU A 16 1.74 -22.06 7.25
N GLN A 17 1.45 -20.76 7.23
CA GLN A 17 0.09 -20.24 7.45
C GLN A 17 -0.92 -20.75 6.41
N LEU A 18 -0.46 -21.00 5.18
CA LEU A 18 -1.27 -21.60 4.12
C LEU A 18 -1.29 -23.13 4.15
N GLY A 19 -0.55 -23.75 5.09
CA GLY A 19 -0.45 -25.20 5.19
C GLY A 19 0.32 -25.85 4.03
N LEU A 20 1.13 -25.09 3.30
CA LEU A 20 1.89 -25.58 2.14
C LEU A 20 3.21 -26.24 2.57
N THR A 21 3.62 -27.32 1.88
CA THR A 21 4.98 -27.82 1.95
C THR A 21 5.91 -26.98 1.07
N GLN A 22 7.23 -27.14 1.24
CA GLN A 22 8.21 -26.45 0.40
C GLN A 22 8.11 -26.86 -1.07
N GLU A 23 7.80 -28.14 -1.32
CA GLU A 23 7.56 -28.68 -2.65
C GLU A 23 6.34 -28.02 -3.31
N GLN A 24 5.26 -27.87 -2.55
CA GLN A 24 4.04 -27.18 -3.03
C GLN A 24 4.32 -25.72 -3.34
N LEU A 25 5.08 -25.02 -2.48
CA LEU A 25 5.47 -23.65 -2.76
C LEU A 25 6.36 -23.55 -4.00
N ALA A 26 7.29 -24.48 -4.19
CA ALA A 26 8.14 -24.56 -5.39
C ALA A 26 7.30 -24.69 -6.67
N VAL A 27 6.32 -25.59 -6.67
CA VAL A 27 5.40 -25.78 -7.79
C VAL A 27 4.56 -24.53 -8.03
N ASN A 28 3.93 -23.96 -6.97
CA ASN A 28 3.04 -22.81 -7.08
C ASN A 28 3.76 -21.54 -7.55
N SER A 29 5.02 -21.36 -7.14
CA SER A 29 5.85 -20.23 -7.54
C SER A 29 6.60 -20.41 -8.85
N GLY A 30 6.67 -21.64 -9.36
CA GLY A 30 7.50 -21.98 -10.53
C GLY A 30 9.00 -21.75 -10.27
N LEU A 31 9.44 -22.08 -9.05
CA LEU A 31 10.82 -22.03 -8.60
C LEU A 31 11.32 -23.43 -8.26
N GLU A 32 12.64 -23.67 -8.37
CA GLU A 32 13.24 -24.92 -7.98
C GLU A 32 13.14 -25.15 -6.47
N LEU A 33 12.85 -26.38 -6.04
CA LEU A 33 12.71 -26.75 -4.62
C LEU A 33 13.95 -26.37 -3.81
N VAL A 34 15.14 -26.69 -4.32
CA VAL A 34 16.40 -26.36 -3.63
C VAL A 34 16.54 -24.85 -3.43
N PHE A 35 16.12 -24.05 -4.41
CA PHE A 35 16.14 -22.60 -4.28
C PHE A 35 15.16 -22.09 -3.21
N VAL A 36 13.96 -22.67 -3.11
CA VAL A 36 13.00 -22.35 -2.05
C VAL A 36 13.58 -22.66 -0.68
N GLN A 37 14.20 -23.82 -0.53
CA GLN A 37 14.87 -24.26 0.70
C GLN A 37 16.01 -23.32 1.08
N ASP A 38 16.86 -22.94 0.16
CA ASP A 38 17.99 -22.03 0.39
C ASP A 38 17.50 -20.65 0.82
N VAL A 39 16.42 -20.14 0.22
CA VAL A 39 15.82 -18.85 0.61
C VAL A 39 15.24 -18.93 2.02
N GLU A 40 14.44 -19.94 2.35
CA GLU A 40 13.84 -20.09 3.67
C GLU A 40 14.89 -20.27 4.78
N ASN A 41 16.00 -20.94 4.45
CA ASN A 41 17.15 -21.12 5.36
C ASN A 41 18.05 -19.87 5.45
N GLY A 42 17.78 -18.83 4.66
CA GLY A 42 18.58 -17.61 4.62
C GLY A 42 19.94 -17.76 3.97
N LEU A 43 20.17 -18.84 3.21
CA LEU A 43 21.41 -19.10 2.48
C LEU A 43 21.54 -18.24 1.23
N VAL A 44 20.40 -17.87 0.62
CA VAL A 44 20.33 -17.08 -0.60
C VAL A 44 19.34 -15.93 -0.41
N TYR A 45 19.74 -14.72 -0.83
CA TYR A 45 18.80 -13.60 -0.98
C TYR A 45 18.22 -13.64 -2.40
N PRO A 46 16.89 -13.84 -2.57
CA PRO A 46 16.30 -13.99 -3.89
C PRO A 46 16.29 -12.68 -4.68
N PRO A 47 16.46 -12.75 -6.02
CA PRO A 47 16.27 -11.58 -6.88
C PRO A 47 14.80 -11.14 -6.86
N ILE A 48 14.54 -9.89 -7.22
CA ILE A 48 13.20 -9.30 -7.20
C ILE A 48 12.16 -10.12 -8.00
N SER A 49 12.57 -10.73 -9.10
CA SER A 49 11.70 -11.60 -9.90
C SER A 49 11.21 -12.82 -9.13
N SER A 50 12.07 -13.40 -8.28
CA SER A 50 11.70 -14.53 -7.41
C SER A 50 10.85 -14.08 -6.23
N ILE A 51 11.08 -12.86 -5.68
CA ILE A 51 10.23 -12.28 -4.63
C ILE A 51 8.80 -12.06 -5.17
N ILE A 52 8.67 -11.59 -6.41
CA ILE A 52 7.36 -11.44 -7.07
C ILE A 52 6.66 -12.81 -7.22
N LYS A 53 7.39 -13.88 -7.58
CA LYS A 53 6.83 -15.22 -7.68
C LYS A 53 6.37 -15.76 -6.33
N PHE A 54 7.17 -15.57 -5.26
CA PHE A 54 6.75 -15.91 -3.90
C PHE A 54 5.52 -15.12 -3.46
N SER A 55 5.48 -13.82 -3.72
CA SER A 55 4.35 -12.98 -3.33
C SER A 55 3.04 -13.46 -3.97
N ARG A 56 3.08 -13.82 -5.26
CA ARG A 56 1.90 -14.37 -5.97
C ARG A 56 1.49 -15.74 -5.42
N ALA A 57 2.45 -16.65 -5.25
CA ALA A 57 2.19 -18.00 -4.75
C ALA A 57 1.64 -18.01 -3.31
N LEU A 58 2.00 -17.02 -2.52
CA LEU A 58 1.60 -16.89 -1.12
C LEU A 58 0.46 -15.89 -0.90
N GLY A 59 -0.09 -15.27 -1.98
CA GLY A 59 -1.15 -14.28 -1.88
C GLY A 59 -0.75 -13.03 -1.10
N GLN A 60 0.52 -12.62 -1.19
CA GLN A 60 1.09 -11.49 -0.45
C GLN A 60 1.60 -10.42 -1.40
N ARG A 61 1.71 -9.19 -0.89
CA ARG A 61 2.36 -8.10 -1.62
C ARG A 61 3.88 -8.29 -1.64
N VAL A 62 4.55 -7.79 -2.67
CA VAL A 62 6.01 -7.82 -2.77
C VAL A 62 6.65 -7.11 -1.57
N GLY A 63 6.08 -5.98 -1.12
CA GLY A 63 6.53 -5.23 0.06
C GLY A 63 6.52 -6.06 1.34
N THR A 64 5.63 -7.05 1.48
CA THR A 64 5.59 -7.97 2.62
C THR A 64 6.93 -8.67 2.85
N PHE A 65 7.68 -8.95 1.79
CA PHE A 65 8.97 -9.63 1.87
C PHE A 65 10.16 -8.66 1.90
N MET A 66 10.00 -7.43 1.41
CA MET A 66 11.09 -6.47 1.24
C MET A 66 11.14 -5.41 2.33
N ASP A 67 10.03 -5.16 3.06
CA ASP A 67 9.99 -4.12 4.09
C ASP A 67 10.75 -4.57 5.36
N ASP A 68 11.79 -3.83 5.71
CA ASP A 68 12.60 -4.09 6.91
C ASP A 68 11.96 -3.56 8.21
N GLN A 69 10.86 -2.83 8.11
CA GLN A 69 10.20 -2.17 9.24
C GLN A 69 8.99 -2.96 9.78
N PHE A 70 9.09 -4.29 9.86
CA PHE A 70 8.04 -5.09 10.49
C PHE A 70 7.76 -4.62 11.92
N GLN A 71 6.51 -4.26 12.19
CA GLN A 71 6.01 -4.01 13.55
C GLN A 71 4.95 -5.08 13.91
N PRO A 72 4.91 -5.55 15.15
CA PRO A 72 3.88 -6.47 15.59
C PRO A 72 2.51 -5.79 15.67
N ASP A 73 1.44 -6.55 15.52
CA ASP A 73 0.07 -6.06 15.74
C ASP A 73 -0.18 -5.72 17.23
N PRO A 74 -0.97 -4.69 17.54
CA PRO A 74 -1.55 -3.72 16.60
C PRO A 74 -0.56 -2.62 16.19
N ILE A 75 -0.70 -2.08 14.97
CA ILE A 75 -0.03 -0.83 14.57
C ILE A 75 -0.85 0.35 15.09
N ILE A 76 -0.25 1.16 15.94
CA ILE A 76 -0.85 2.39 16.45
C ILE A 76 -0.01 3.56 15.96
N VAL A 77 -0.64 4.52 15.29
CA VAL A 77 0.00 5.77 14.83
C VAL A 77 -0.77 6.92 15.48
N GLU A 78 -0.15 7.55 16.48
CA GLU A 78 -0.73 8.74 17.10
C GLU A 78 -0.68 9.93 16.14
N ALA A 79 -1.62 10.87 16.27
CA ALA A 79 -1.74 11.98 15.33
C ALA A 79 -0.46 12.83 15.23
N ASN A 80 0.27 12.98 16.35
CA ASN A 80 1.50 13.76 16.43
C ASN A 80 2.74 12.98 15.94
N ASP A 81 2.63 11.68 15.76
CA ASP A 81 3.73 10.80 15.36
C ASP A 81 3.67 10.41 13.87
N ARG A 82 2.75 11.02 13.13
CA ARG A 82 2.64 10.80 11.69
C ARG A 82 3.88 11.30 10.98
N ILE A 83 4.46 10.44 10.15
CA ILE A 83 5.64 10.75 9.35
C ILE A 83 5.20 10.94 7.91
N GLU A 84 5.49 12.11 7.36
CA GLU A 84 5.25 12.39 5.95
C GLU A 84 6.17 11.54 5.08
N GLU A 85 5.58 10.83 4.11
CA GLU A 85 6.36 10.24 3.02
C GLU A 85 6.47 11.26 1.90
N THR A 86 7.67 11.79 1.73
CA THR A 86 8.00 12.55 0.53
C THR A 86 7.85 11.62 -0.67
N ALA A 87 6.87 11.89 -1.51
CA ALA A 87 6.74 11.23 -2.80
C ALA A 87 7.96 11.60 -3.67
N SER A 88 9.08 10.91 -3.45
CA SER A 88 10.33 11.14 -4.18
C SER A 88 10.32 10.52 -5.58
N SER A 89 9.17 10.16 -6.10
CA SER A 89 9.11 9.66 -7.48
C SER A 89 7.71 9.69 -8.04
N ARG A 90 7.57 10.43 -9.09
CA ARG A 90 6.52 10.53 -10.09
C ARG A 90 5.56 11.70 -9.93
N GLY A 91 6.07 12.91 -10.17
CA GLY A 91 5.29 13.97 -10.82
C GLY A 91 4.21 14.66 -9.99
N ALA A 92 3.85 14.20 -8.82
CA ALA A 92 2.97 14.94 -7.92
C ALA A 92 3.75 16.15 -7.37
N LYS A 93 3.56 17.28 -7.97
CA LYS A 93 4.06 18.56 -7.47
C LYS A 93 3.37 18.82 -6.15
N GLY A 94 4.09 18.78 -5.06
CA GLY A 94 3.96 19.45 -3.76
C GLY A 94 2.61 19.72 -3.09
N HIS A 95 1.47 19.32 -3.68
CA HIS A 95 0.14 19.67 -3.18
C HIS A 95 -0.51 18.59 -2.31
N TYR A 96 0.01 17.36 -2.34
CA TYR A 96 -0.45 16.26 -1.51
C TYR A 96 0.65 15.82 -0.56
N HIS A 97 0.36 15.86 0.72
CA HIS A 97 1.22 15.39 1.79
C HIS A 97 0.66 14.07 2.33
N TYR A 98 1.36 12.98 2.10
CA TYR A 98 0.92 11.64 2.44
C TYR A 98 1.53 11.16 3.75
N PHE A 99 0.68 10.69 4.66
CA PHE A 99 1.09 10.13 5.95
C PHE A 99 0.54 8.70 6.08
N PRO A 100 1.33 7.67 5.74
CA PRO A 100 0.90 6.28 5.85
C PRO A 100 0.60 5.88 7.29
N LEU A 101 -0.57 5.26 7.52
CA LEU A 101 -1.02 4.84 8.85
C LEU A 101 -0.85 3.33 9.10
N GLY A 102 -0.52 2.57 8.05
CA GLY A 102 -0.28 1.13 8.12
C GLY A 102 1.17 0.72 7.91
N LYS A 103 2.13 1.66 8.01
CA LYS A 103 3.55 1.38 7.80
C LYS A 103 4.05 0.36 8.82
N GLY A 104 4.78 -0.66 8.37
CA GLY A 104 5.24 -1.75 9.22
C GLY A 104 4.31 -2.96 9.31
N LYS A 105 3.04 -2.85 8.90
CA LYS A 105 2.17 -4.00 8.73
C LYS A 105 2.34 -4.58 7.33
N THR A 106 3.18 -5.59 7.25
CA THR A 106 3.64 -6.16 5.97
C THR A 106 2.59 -7.01 5.27
N ASP A 107 1.60 -7.54 6.01
CA ASP A 107 0.51 -8.39 5.53
C ASP A 107 -0.82 -7.63 5.35
N ARG A 108 -0.78 -6.30 5.27
CA ARG A 108 -1.98 -5.50 5.09
C ARG A 108 -2.53 -5.61 3.68
N HIS A 109 -3.84 -5.65 3.57
CA HIS A 109 -4.59 -5.58 2.30
C HIS A 109 -5.04 -4.16 1.97
N MET A 110 -5.18 -3.32 2.99
CA MET A 110 -5.60 -1.93 2.86
C MET A 110 -4.39 -1.00 3.06
N GLU A 111 -4.39 0.12 2.34
CA GLU A 111 -3.42 1.21 2.53
C GLU A 111 -4.13 2.41 3.16
N PRO A 112 -4.18 2.49 4.49
CA PRO A 112 -4.76 3.63 5.17
C PRO A 112 -3.76 4.80 5.15
N LEU A 113 -4.25 5.96 4.75
CA LEU A 113 -3.50 7.21 4.64
C LEU A 113 -4.23 8.34 5.36
N PHE A 114 -3.51 9.20 6.02
CA PHE A 114 -3.94 10.57 6.26
C PHE A 114 -3.28 11.43 5.17
N ILE A 115 -4.06 12.31 4.55
CA ILE A 115 -3.58 13.14 3.44
C ILE A 115 -3.98 14.59 3.74
N ARG A 116 -2.99 15.49 3.71
CA ARG A 116 -3.20 16.92 3.66
C ARG A 116 -3.08 17.37 2.22
N ILE A 117 -4.05 18.15 1.75
CA ILE A 117 -4.16 18.62 0.38
C ILE A 117 -4.09 20.13 0.42
N GLU A 118 -3.10 20.71 -0.26
CA GLU A 118 -3.05 22.14 -0.52
C GLU A 118 -3.90 22.48 -1.73
N GLU A 119 -4.50 23.65 -1.72
CA GLU A 119 -5.27 24.12 -2.88
C GLU A 119 -4.35 24.37 -4.08
N ASP A 120 -4.71 23.83 -5.23
CA ASP A 120 -3.98 24.01 -6.48
C ASP A 120 -4.94 24.12 -7.69
N ASP A 121 -4.53 24.88 -8.68
CA ASP A 121 -5.23 25.02 -9.96
C ASP A 121 -5.04 23.79 -10.87
N VAL A 122 -4.00 22.97 -10.61
CA VAL A 122 -3.70 21.78 -11.42
C VAL A 122 -4.53 20.60 -10.94
N LYS A 123 -5.45 20.15 -11.78
CA LYS A 123 -6.30 18.98 -11.50
C LYS A 123 -5.75 17.75 -12.21
N GLU A 124 -4.88 17.02 -11.52
CA GLU A 124 -4.34 15.74 -12.04
C GLU A 124 -5.39 14.64 -11.88
N ILE A 125 -5.86 14.12 -13.01
CA ILE A 125 -6.83 13.01 -13.02
C ILE A 125 -6.06 11.70 -12.84
N SER A 126 -6.51 10.90 -11.88
CA SER A 126 -6.01 9.56 -11.60
C SER A 126 -6.95 8.48 -12.13
N SER A 127 -6.40 7.33 -12.48
CA SER A 127 -7.16 6.10 -12.77
C SER A 127 -6.23 4.92 -12.52
N HIS A 128 -6.65 3.98 -11.68
CA HIS A 128 -5.89 2.77 -11.37
C HIS A 128 -6.81 1.63 -10.91
N GLU A 129 -6.30 0.43 -10.84
CA GLU A 129 -7.05 -0.71 -10.30
C GLU A 129 -7.27 -0.55 -8.79
N GLY A 130 -8.40 -1.08 -8.31
CA GLY A 130 -8.74 -1.10 -6.91
C GLY A 130 -9.92 -0.22 -6.54
N GLU A 131 -10.03 0.01 -5.25
CA GLU A 131 -11.14 0.74 -4.62
C GLU A 131 -10.59 1.74 -3.61
N GLU A 132 -11.28 2.85 -3.45
CA GLU A 132 -10.94 3.86 -2.45
C GLU A 132 -12.15 4.23 -1.60
N PHE A 133 -11.89 4.38 -0.30
CA PHE A 133 -12.81 5.02 0.64
C PHE A 133 -12.14 6.26 1.22
N ILE A 134 -12.85 7.39 1.18
CA ILE A 134 -12.35 8.68 1.67
C ILE A 134 -13.37 9.29 2.61
N ILE A 135 -12.87 9.92 3.69
CA ILE A 135 -13.68 10.76 4.59
C ILE A 135 -12.97 12.10 4.78
N VAL A 136 -13.71 13.20 4.68
CA VAL A 136 -13.19 14.55 4.89
C VAL A 136 -13.16 14.87 6.39
N VAL A 137 -12.02 15.32 6.90
CA VAL A 137 -11.82 15.66 8.32
C VAL A 137 -11.55 17.14 8.57
N SER A 138 -11.10 17.86 7.52
CA SER A 138 -10.89 19.31 7.60
C SER A 138 -11.02 19.94 6.21
N GLY A 139 -11.49 21.18 6.13
CA GLY A 139 -11.65 21.92 4.89
C GLY A 139 -12.77 21.41 3.98
N LYS A 140 -12.62 21.66 2.69
CA LYS A 140 -13.55 21.23 1.64
C LYS A 140 -12.79 20.54 0.53
N VAL A 141 -13.38 19.50 -0.05
CA VAL A 141 -12.77 18.68 -1.10
C VAL A 141 -13.66 18.65 -2.33
N LEU A 142 -13.11 19.01 -3.48
CA LEU A 142 -13.75 18.75 -4.77
C LEU A 142 -13.46 17.31 -5.16
N MET A 143 -14.49 16.50 -5.25
CA MET A 143 -14.46 15.17 -5.86
C MET A 143 -14.98 15.26 -7.29
N ARG A 144 -14.18 14.77 -8.26
CA ARG A 144 -14.64 14.48 -9.62
C ARG A 144 -14.54 12.99 -9.86
N TYR A 145 -15.61 12.39 -10.37
CA TYR A 145 -15.67 10.97 -10.71
C TYR A 145 -16.33 10.81 -12.08
N GLY A 146 -15.55 10.43 -13.07
CA GLY A 146 -15.97 10.48 -14.45
C GLY A 146 -16.37 11.88 -14.89
N LYS A 147 -17.68 12.10 -15.10
CA LYS A 147 -18.25 13.40 -15.50
C LYS A 147 -18.94 14.15 -14.34
N GLU A 148 -19.05 13.50 -13.19
CA GLU A 148 -19.74 14.07 -12.04
C GLU A 148 -18.75 14.79 -11.12
N GLU A 149 -19.18 15.93 -10.59
CA GLU A 149 -18.42 16.70 -9.61
C GLU A 149 -19.27 16.97 -8.37
N LYS A 150 -18.66 16.89 -7.21
CA LYS A 150 -19.29 17.23 -5.95
C LYS A 150 -18.27 17.80 -4.97
N VAL A 151 -18.67 18.87 -4.27
CA VAL A 151 -17.89 19.37 -3.13
C VAL A 151 -18.32 18.60 -1.89
N LEU A 152 -17.36 18.02 -1.20
CA LEU A 152 -17.51 17.30 0.07
C LEU A 152 -17.03 18.21 1.21
N THR A 153 -17.70 18.12 2.34
CA THR A 153 -17.40 18.87 3.56
C THR A 153 -17.07 17.93 4.70
N VAL A 154 -16.64 18.48 5.84
CA VAL A 154 -16.26 17.69 7.01
C VAL A 154 -17.37 16.70 7.42
N GLY A 155 -16.99 15.41 7.55
CA GLY A 155 -17.89 14.30 7.85
C GLY A 155 -18.47 13.60 6.64
N ASP A 156 -18.41 14.23 5.45
CA ASP A 156 -18.83 13.55 4.22
C ASP A 156 -17.80 12.46 3.85
N SER A 157 -18.31 11.41 3.21
CA SER A 157 -17.48 10.30 2.74
C SER A 157 -17.86 9.90 1.32
N VAL A 158 -16.91 9.28 0.62
CA VAL A 158 -17.12 8.70 -0.69
C VAL A 158 -16.39 7.35 -0.79
N TYR A 159 -17.03 6.41 -1.47
CA TYR A 159 -16.46 5.09 -1.82
C TYR A 159 -16.63 4.87 -3.32
N TYR A 160 -15.57 4.44 -4.00
CA TYR A 160 -15.60 4.25 -5.45
C TYR A 160 -14.57 3.25 -5.96
N ASN A 161 -14.82 2.75 -7.19
CA ASN A 161 -13.87 1.97 -7.96
C ASN A 161 -12.89 2.91 -8.66
N SER A 162 -11.60 2.76 -8.40
CA SER A 162 -10.56 3.67 -8.87
C SER A 162 -10.22 3.53 -10.36
N VAL A 163 -10.82 2.56 -11.07
CA VAL A 163 -10.67 2.41 -12.53
C VAL A 163 -11.37 3.52 -13.32
N VAL A 164 -12.38 4.16 -12.74
CA VAL A 164 -13.01 5.35 -13.35
C VAL A 164 -12.12 6.56 -13.11
N PRO A 165 -11.84 7.37 -14.16
CA PRO A 165 -11.05 8.59 -13.98
C PRO A 165 -11.62 9.48 -12.88
N HIS A 166 -10.79 9.85 -11.91
CA HIS A 166 -11.20 10.59 -10.73
C HIS A 166 -10.16 11.64 -10.34
N PHE A 167 -10.60 12.61 -9.55
CA PHE A 167 -9.77 13.66 -8.97
C PHE A 167 -10.30 14.01 -7.57
N ILE A 168 -9.40 14.20 -6.64
CA ILE A 168 -9.68 14.69 -5.28
C ILE A 168 -8.77 15.88 -5.04
N GLY A 169 -9.31 17.04 -4.74
CA GLY A 169 -8.51 18.25 -4.50
C GLY A 169 -9.15 19.17 -3.49
N ALA A 170 -8.33 19.98 -2.81
CA ALA A 170 -8.82 21.00 -1.90
C ALA A 170 -9.47 22.16 -2.66
N VAL A 171 -10.46 22.79 -2.06
CA VAL A 171 -11.17 23.97 -2.59
C VAL A 171 -11.51 24.92 -1.44
N ASP A 172 -11.39 26.21 -1.71
CA ASP A 172 -11.54 27.28 -0.68
C ASP A 172 -10.53 27.15 0.46
N GLY A 173 -9.27 26.78 0.17
CA GLY A 173 -8.19 26.57 1.13
C GLY A 173 -7.82 25.11 1.33
N PRO A 174 -6.83 24.81 2.20
CA PRO A 174 -6.34 23.45 2.41
C PRO A 174 -7.40 22.54 3.03
N ALA A 175 -7.29 21.24 2.71
CA ALA A 175 -8.18 20.21 3.24
C ALA A 175 -7.40 19.02 3.80
N GLU A 176 -8.02 18.24 4.68
CA GLU A 176 -7.46 17.00 5.21
C GLU A 176 -8.48 15.87 5.07
N ILE A 177 -7.99 14.71 4.70
CA ILE A 177 -8.81 13.51 4.51
C ILE A 177 -8.14 12.29 5.14
N TYR A 178 -8.93 11.31 5.53
CA TYR A 178 -8.49 9.93 5.60
C TYR A 178 -8.88 9.21 4.32
N ALA A 179 -7.94 8.50 3.74
CA ALA A 179 -8.16 7.65 2.59
C ALA A 179 -7.73 6.21 2.91
N VAL A 180 -8.52 5.26 2.44
CA VAL A 180 -8.17 3.83 2.50
C VAL A 180 -8.23 3.30 1.08
N LEU A 181 -7.08 2.83 0.58
CA LEU A 181 -6.97 2.23 -0.73
C LEU A 181 -6.89 0.71 -0.58
N TYR A 182 -7.61 0.01 -1.43
CA TYR A 182 -7.46 -1.42 -1.66
C TYR A 182 -7.07 -1.64 -3.12
N VAL A 183 -5.93 -2.26 -3.35
CA VAL A 183 -5.49 -2.66 -4.68
C VAL A 183 -5.43 -4.18 -4.70
N PRO A 184 -6.23 -4.88 -5.54
CA PRO A 184 -6.18 -6.32 -5.63
C PRO A 184 -4.79 -6.78 -6.09
N ILE A 185 -4.33 -7.91 -5.52
CA ILE A 185 -3.05 -8.54 -5.84
C ILE A 185 -3.19 -9.39 -7.11
#